data_45d4a67b66f621779fb2e92663e5a4c8
#
_entry.id   45d4a67b66f621779fb2e92663e5a4c8
#
_cell.length_a   1.000
_cell.length_b   1.000
_cell.length_c   1.000
_cell.angle_alpha   90.00
_cell.angle_beta   90.00
_cell.angle_gamma   90.00
#
_symmetry.space_group_name_H-M   'P 1'
#
loop_
_entity.id
_entity.type
_entity.pdbx_description
1 polymer ?
#
loop_
_entity_poly.entity_id
_entity_poly.type
_entity_poly.pdbx_seq_one_letter_code
_entity_poly.pdbx_strand_id
1 'polypeptide(L)'
;MNRVVPAPDDRRAFMVLHGKTEQSWVDPTDPLRLEFEYVQRIAEVLDETILARPVTEHLRVIHIGGGGLTLPRFVAARRPRTAQVVLEPDAELTAKVREKLPLPRNSGIKVRPVDGRTGVATLPSGCADTVIVDAFAGASVPPELATLEFFTEVARTLRPGGQAVMNLTDSAPFSWAKRCLAGIVATFDQVAVSAEVPVWKGRRFGNFVAVGGTDLPLQAFERRLQRAGFPYRLVAGRELSRWLSGAQPFTDEDAEASPSPAWSRGWFS
;
A
#
# COMPACT_ATOMS: atom_id res chain seq x y z
N MET A 1 8.33 15.78 -13.06
CA MET A 1 7.44 15.42 -14.17
C MET A 1 7.36 13.90 -14.25
N ASN A 2 6.16 13.35 -14.28
CA ASN A 2 5.94 11.90 -14.35
C ASN A 2 6.18 11.36 -15.76
N ARG A 3 6.88 10.22 -15.86
CA ARG A 3 7.19 9.54 -17.13
C ARG A 3 6.86 8.06 -17.03
N VAL A 4 6.38 7.47 -18.12
CA VAL A 4 6.22 6.02 -18.29
C VAL A 4 7.20 5.58 -19.35
N VAL A 5 8.18 4.78 -18.98
CA VAL A 5 9.30 4.35 -19.84
C VAL A 5 9.44 2.83 -19.79
N PRO A 6 10.01 2.18 -20.83
CA PRO A 6 10.40 0.77 -20.74
C PRO A 6 11.37 0.56 -19.57
N ALA A 7 11.23 -0.57 -18.87
CA ALA A 7 12.19 -0.93 -17.83
C ALA A 7 13.58 -1.22 -18.46
N PRO A 8 14.69 -0.81 -17.80
CA PRO A 8 16.01 -0.93 -18.38
C PRO A 8 16.40 -2.39 -18.66
N ASP A 9 16.05 -3.28 -17.76
CA ASP A 9 16.48 -4.68 -17.81
C ASP A 9 15.41 -5.65 -18.33
N ASP A 10 14.18 -5.15 -18.63
CA ASP A 10 13.12 -5.97 -19.21
C ASP A 10 12.23 -5.19 -20.18
N ARG A 11 12.37 -5.49 -21.47
CA ARG A 11 11.61 -4.83 -22.55
C ARG A 11 10.09 -5.08 -22.50
N ARG A 12 9.62 -6.05 -21.72
CA ARG A 12 8.19 -6.32 -21.52
C ARG A 12 7.58 -5.44 -20.45
N ALA A 13 8.42 -4.92 -19.56
CA ALA A 13 7.99 -4.13 -18.42
C ALA A 13 8.18 -2.63 -18.65
N PHE A 14 7.45 -1.87 -17.86
CA PHE A 14 7.48 -0.42 -17.84
C PHE A 14 7.68 0.11 -16.43
N MET A 15 8.43 1.20 -16.32
CA MET A 15 8.61 1.94 -15.07
C MET A 15 7.86 3.27 -15.13
N VAL A 16 7.20 3.60 -14.04
CA VAL A 16 6.66 4.94 -13.78
C VAL A 16 7.67 5.67 -12.92
N LEU A 17 8.15 6.81 -13.41
CA LEU A 17 9.15 7.64 -12.76
C LEU A 17 8.56 9.00 -12.38
N HIS A 18 8.84 9.47 -11.16
CA HIS A 18 8.68 10.87 -10.77
C HIS A 18 10.05 11.51 -10.61
N GLY A 19 10.46 12.34 -11.57
CA GLY A 19 11.85 12.82 -11.63
C GLY A 19 12.82 11.65 -11.83
N LYS A 20 13.58 11.31 -10.77
CA LYS A 20 14.49 10.16 -10.72
C LYS A 20 13.96 9.01 -9.85
N THR A 21 12.83 9.22 -9.14
CA THR A 21 12.26 8.22 -8.24
C THR A 21 11.39 7.24 -9.03
N GLU A 22 11.65 5.96 -8.86
CA GLU A 22 10.82 4.88 -9.38
C GLU A 22 9.58 4.73 -8.50
N GLN A 23 8.39 4.93 -9.11
CA GLN A 23 7.11 4.83 -8.40
C GLN A 23 6.41 3.51 -8.63
N SER A 24 6.58 2.92 -9.82
CA SER A 24 5.94 1.66 -10.15
C SER A 24 6.71 0.91 -11.21
N TRP A 25 6.64 -0.41 -11.14
CA TRP A 25 7.07 -1.32 -12.17
C TRP A 25 5.88 -2.18 -12.61
N VAL A 26 5.65 -2.33 -13.91
CA VAL A 26 4.49 -3.02 -14.47
C VAL A 26 4.89 -3.87 -15.65
N ASP A 27 4.62 -5.18 -15.60
CA ASP A 27 4.58 -6.04 -16.77
C ASP A 27 3.10 -6.16 -17.24
N PRO A 28 2.71 -5.53 -18.37
CA PRO A 28 1.32 -5.58 -18.82
C PRO A 28 0.91 -6.97 -19.35
N THR A 29 1.88 -7.85 -19.65
CA THR A 29 1.66 -9.20 -20.14
C THR A 29 1.59 -10.22 -19.00
N ASP A 30 2.19 -9.92 -17.87
CA ASP A 30 2.14 -10.71 -16.64
C ASP A 30 1.91 -9.83 -15.39
N PRO A 31 0.67 -9.43 -15.11
CA PRO A 31 0.36 -8.61 -13.94
C PRO A 31 0.61 -9.28 -12.58
N LEU A 32 0.91 -10.57 -12.55
CA LEU A 32 1.27 -11.30 -11.35
C LEU A 32 2.76 -11.17 -11.01
N ARG A 33 3.56 -10.74 -11.95
CA ARG A 33 4.97 -10.43 -11.73
C ARG A 33 5.11 -9.06 -11.07
N LEU A 34 5.54 -9.07 -9.81
CA LEU A 34 5.70 -7.89 -8.98
C LEU A 34 7.19 -7.71 -8.67
N GLU A 35 7.75 -6.57 -9.06
CA GLU A 35 9.20 -6.31 -8.91
C GLU A 35 9.52 -5.79 -7.51
N PHE A 36 8.74 -4.83 -7.00
CA PHE A 36 9.02 -4.20 -5.73
C PHE A 36 8.63 -5.11 -4.56
N GLU A 37 9.56 -5.31 -3.65
CA GLU A 37 9.42 -6.16 -2.47
C GLU A 37 8.16 -5.84 -1.63
N TYR A 38 7.91 -4.56 -1.35
CA TYR A 38 6.74 -4.18 -0.57
C TYR A 38 5.42 -4.47 -1.31
N VAL A 39 5.41 -4.35 -2.64
CA VAL A 39 4.24 -4.68 -3.47
C VAL A 39 3.96 -6.18 -3.40
N GLN A 40 5.01 -7.01 -3.40
CA GLN A 40 4.88 -8.46 -3.18
C GLN A 40 4.28 -8.75 -1.80
N ARG A 41 4.72 -8.04 -0.74
CA ARG A 41 4.15 -8.19 0.62
C ARG A 41 2.68 -7.82 0.68
N ILE A 42 2.28 -6.71 0.04
CA ILE A 42 0.86 -6.33 -0.07
C ILE A 42 0.08 -7.43 -0.82
N ALA A 43 0.59 -7.91 -1.94
CA ALA A 43 -0.04 -8.97 -2.74
C ALA A 43 -0.24 -10.26 -1.94
N GLU A 44 0.75 -10.67 -1.14
CA GLU A 44 0.65 -11.83 -0.26
C GLU A 44 -0.41 -11.66 0.84
N VAL A 45 -0.53 -10.47 1.41
CA VAL A 45 -1.63 -10.16 2.35
C VAL A 45 -2.97 -10.34 1.64
N LEU A 46 -3.14 -9.81 0.43
CA LEU A 46 -4.37 -9.95 -0.34
C LEU A 46 -4.67 -11.41 -0.67
N ASP A 47 -3.66 -12.19 -1.05
CA ASP A 47 -3.80 -13.62 -1.37
C ASP A 47 -4.25 -14.45 -0.16
N GLU A 48 -3.78 -14.12 1.06
CA GLU A 48 -4.15 -14.84 2.28
C GLU A 48 -5.47 -14.33 2.90
N THR A 49 -6.06 -13.27 2.33
CA THR A 49 -7.26 -12.65 2.86
C THR A 49 -8.38 -12.59 1.82
N ILE A 50 -8.61 -11.42 1.22
CA ILE A 50 -9.77 -11.20 0.34
C ILE A 50 -9.74 -12.07 -0.91
N LEU A 51 -8.56 -12.32 -1.48
CA LEU A 51 -8.46 -13.13 -2.70
C LEU A 51 -8.63 -14.63 -2.44
N ALA A 52 -8.49 -15.08 -1.18
CA ALA A 52 -8.78 -16.45 -0.75
C ALA A 52 -10.27 -16.72 -0.55
N ARG A 53 -11.13 -15.69 -0.50
CA ARG A 53 -12.58 -15.86 -0.32
C ARG A 53 -13.21 -16.61 -1.50
N PRO A 54 -14.38 -17.25 -1.33
CA PRO A 54 -15.09 -17.96 -2.39
C PRO A 54 -15.26 -17.12 -3.66
N VAL A 55 -15.05 -17.71 -4.84
CA VAL A 55 -15.11 -16.99 -6.14
C VAL A 55 -16.49 -16.42 -6.45
N THR A 56 -17.52 -16.88 -5.76
CA THR A 56 -18.89 -16.39 -5.87
C THR A 56 -19.11 -15.04 -5.18
N GLU A 57 -18.23 -14.65 -4.27
CA GLU A 57 -18.35 -13.37 -3.59
C GLU A 57 -17.92 -12.20 -4.49
N HIS A 58 -18.73 -11.15 -4.51
CA HIS A 58 -18.41 -9.90 -5.20
C HIS A 58 -17.55 -9.00 -4.31
N LEU A 59 -16.27 -8.91 -4.64
CA LEU A 59 -15.32 -8.10 -3.89
C LEU A 59 -15.27 -6.66 -4.41
N ARG A 60 -15.00 -5.74 -3.48
CA ARG A 60 -14.68 -4.36 -3.79
C ARG A 60 -13.40 -3.93 -3.09
N VAL A 61 -12.45 -3.42 -3.87
CA VAL A 61 -11.16 -2.91 -3.39
C VAL A 61 -11.06 -1.42 -3.70
N ILE A 62 -10.64 -0.64 -2.71
CA ILE A 62 -10.30 0.76 -2.86
C ILE A 62 -8.77 0.87 -2.82
N HIS A 63 -8.20 1.57 -3.78
CA HIS A 63 -6.78 1.89 -3.82
C HIS A 63 -6.61 3.39 -3.63
N ILE A 64 -5.82 3.79 -2.66
CA ILE A 64 -5.38 5.16 -2.44
C ILE A 64 -3.95 5.26 -2.94
N GLY A 65 -3.77 6.01 -4.04
CA GLY A 65 -2.60 5.97 -4.89
C GLY A 65 -2.77 5.01 -6.07
N GLY A 66 -2.41 5.45 -7.25
CA GLY A 66 -2.55 4.70 -8.51
C GLY A 66 -1.22 4.30 -9.13
N GLY A 67 -0.30 5.25 -9.23
CA GLY A 67 0.97 5.04 -9.92
C GLY A 67 0.79 4.38 -11.29
N GLY A 68 1.49 3.26 -11.53
CA GLY A 68 1.35 2.42 -12.73
C GLY A 68 0.15 1.47 -12.73
N LEU A 69 -0.70 1.53 -11.71
CA LEU A 69 -1.80 0.59 -11.46
C LEU A 69 -1.33 -0.86 -11.25
N THR A 70 -0.16 -1.07 -10.64
CA THR A 70 0.42 -2.41 -10.42
C THR A 70 -0.50 -3.28 -9.57
N LEU A 71 -0.86 -2.84 -8.36
CA LEU A 71 -1.77 -3.58 -7.48
C LEU A 71 -3.18 -3.74 -8.04
N PRO A 72 -3.82 -2.73 -8.65
CA PRO A 72 -5.09 -2.91 -9.34
C PRO A 72 -5.04 -3.98 -10.45
N ARG A 73 -3.97 -4.04 -11.24
CA ARG A 73 -3.77 -5.05 -12.28
C ARG A 73 -3.58 -6.45 -11.68
N PHE A 74 -2.78 -6.55 -10.61
CA PHE A 74 -2.61 -7.78 -9.86
C PHE A 74 -3.96 -8.33 -9.38
N VAL A 75 -4.75 -7.51 -8.69
CA VAL A 75 -6.09 -7.91 -8.20
C VAL A 75 -7.01 -8.34 -9.35
N ALA A 76 -7.04 -7.61 -10.47
CA ALA A 76 -7.85 -7.97 -11.63
C ALA A 76 -7.43 -9.30 -12.26
N ALA A 77 -6.13 -9.61 -12.28
CA ALA A 77 -5.61 -10.88 -12.79
C ALA A 77 -5.90 -12.05 -11.84
N ARG A 78 -5.71 -11.85 -10.52
CA ARG A 78 -5.96 -12.87 -9.49
C ARG A 78 -7.44 -13.16 -9.29
N ARG A 79 -8.27 -12.12 -9.36
CA ARG A 79 -9.71 -12.21 -9.13
C ARG A 79 -10.47 -11.35 -10.14
N PRO A 80 -10.73 -11.87 -11.37
CA PRO A 80 -11.52 -11.18 -12.38
C PRO A 80 -12.89 -10.75 -11.83
N ARG A 81 -13.41 -9.60 -12.30
CA ARG A 81 -14.67 -8.98 -11.87
C ARG A 81 -14.67 -8.36 -10.48
N THR A 82 -13.53 -8.30 -9.76
CA THR A 82 -13.41 -7.46 -8.56
C THR A 82 -13.66 -6.01 -8.93
N ALA A 83 -14.61 -5.37 -8.24
CA ALA A 83 -14.86 -3.95 -8.43
C ALA A 83 -13.74 -3.15 -7.75
N GLN A 84 -13.04 -2.31 -8.51
CA GLN A 84 -11.90 -1.56 -8.00
C GLN A 84 -12.08 -0.07 -8.26
N VAL A 85 -11.84 0.75 -7.23
CA VAL A 85 -11.79 2.20 -7.33
C VAL A 85 -10.38 2.64 -6.92
N VAL A 86 -9.73 3.39 -7.79
CA VAL A 86 -8.41 3.97 -7.54
C VAL A 86 -8.59 5.48 -7.36
N LEU A 87 -8.13 6.01 -6.23
CA LEU A 87 -8.08 7.44 -5.93
C LEU A 87 -6.67 7.93 -6.25
N GLU A 88 -6.51 8.62 -7.38
CA GLU A 88 -5.23 9.10 -7.91
C GLU A 88 -5.37 10.54 -8.36
N PRO A 89 -4.78 11.52 -7.65
CA PRO A 89 -4.96 12.93 -7.97
C PRO A 89 -4.31 13.37 -9.28
N ASP A 90 -3.24 12.68 -9.73
CA ASP A 90 -2.52 13.03 -10.96
C ASP A 90 -3.23 12.47 -12.20
N ALA A 91 -4.15 13.27 -12.75
CA ALA A 91 -4.87 12.93 -13.97
C ALA A 91 -3.94 12.83 -15.20
N GLU A 92 -2.83 13.59 -15.22
CA GLU A 92 -1.84 13.54 -16.31
C GLU A 92 -1.05 12.23 -16.27
N LEU A 93 -0.62 11.80 -15.08
CA LEU A 93 -0.01 10.48 -14.89
C LEU A 93 -0.97 9.37 -15.33
N THR A 94 -2.22 9.42 -14.86
CA THR A 94 -3.25 8.43 -15.24
C THR A 94 -3.45 8.36 -16.75
N ALA A 95 -3.46 9.48 -17.46
CA ALA A 95 -3.56 9.51 -18.91
C ALA A 95 -2.35 8.84 -19.58
N LYS A 96 -1.14 9.18 -19.16
CA LYS A 96 0.12 8.57 -19.67
C LYS A 96 0.18 7.06 -19.41
N VAL A 97 -0.23 6.62 -18.21
CA VAL A 97 -0.28 5.21 -17.86
C VAL A 97 -1.30 4.47 -18.74
N ARG A 98 -2.48 5.03 -18.97
CA ARG A 98 -3.49 4.42 -19.84
C ARG A 98 -3.08 4.36 -21.32
N GLU A 99 -2.31 5.35 -21.78
CA GLU A 99 -1.78 5.36 -23.16
C GLU A 99 -0.75 4.24 -23.37
N LYS A 100 0.23 4.13 -22.46
CA LYS A 100 1.35 3.17 -22.59
C LYS A 100 0.99 1.77 -22.11
N LEU A 101 0.12 1.69 -21.14
CA LEU A 101 -0.29 0.49 -20.42
C LEU A 101 -1.84 0.42 -20.39
N PRO A 102 -2.50 0.19 -21.52
CA PRO A 102 -3.97 0.13 -21.56
C PRO A 102 -4.51 -0.95 -20.62
N LEU A 103 -5.63 -0.65 -19.97
CA LEU A 103 -6.32 -1.64 -19.15
C LEU A 103 -7.12 -2.59 -20.03
N PRO A 104 -7.19 -3.89 -19.69
CA PRO A 104 -8.08 -4.82 -20.37
C PRO A 104 -9.54 -4.34 -20.31
N ARG A 105 -10.31 -4.67 -21.35
CA ARG A 105 -11.76 -4.44 -21.32
C ARG A 105 -12.37 -5.18 -20.13
N ASN A 106 -13.29 -4.51 -19.42
CA ASN A 106 -13.95 -5.08 -18.23
C ASN A 106 -13.00 -5.44 -17.07
N SER A 107 -11.87 -4.75 -16.95
CA SER A 107 -10.89 -4.94 -15.84
C SER A 107 -11.48 -4.71 -14.45
N GLY A 108 -12.64 -4.05 -14.33
CA GLY A 108 -13.22 -3.65 -13.05
C GLY A 108 -12.56 -2.41 -12.41
N ILE A 109 -11.51 -1.87 -13.02
CA ILE A 109 -10.70 -0.76 -12.47
C ILE A 109 -11.27 0.59 -12.93
N LYS A 110 -11.66 1.43 -11.96
CA LYS A 110 -12.10 2.82 -12.18
C LYS A 110 -11.16 3.77 -11.45
N VAL A 111 -10.47 4.64 -12.18
CA VAL A 111 -9.62 5.69 -11.60
C VAL A 111 -10.44 6.96 -11.47
N ARG A 112 -10.39 7.58 -10.28
CA ARG A 112 -11.00 8.87 -9.96
C ARG A 112 -9.87 9.89 -9.74
N PRO A 113 -9.88 11.05 -10.42
CA PRO A 113 -8.85 12.07 -10.25
C PRO A 113 -9.13 12.91 -8.98
N VAL A 114 -8.88 12.30 -7.84
CA VAL A 114 -9.07 12.87 -6.50
C VAL A 114 -8.00 12.33 -5.56
N ASP A 115 -7.57 13.16 -4.62
CA ASP A 115 -6.64 12.72 -3.57
C ASP A 115 -7.27 11.70 -2.61
N GLY A 116 -6.42 10.98 -1.87
CA GLY A 116 -6.87 9.90 -1.02
C GLY A 116 -7.75 10.36 0.14
N ARG A 117 -7.42 11.50 0.77
CA ARG A 117 -8.17 12.04 1.91
C ARG A 117 -9.59 12.45 1.50
N THR A 118 -9.69 13.30 0.48
CA THR A 118 -10.97 13.75 -0.07
C THR A 118 -11.77 12.59 -0.63
N GLY A 119 -11.11 11.71 -1.38
CA GLY A 119 -11.78 10.58 -2.03
C GLY A 119 -12.41 9.62 -1.04
N VAL A 120 -11.69 9.23 0.03
CA VAL A 120 -12.22 8.34 1.08
C VAL A 120 -13.42 8.94 1.79
N ALA A 121 -13.40 10.23 2.12
CA ALA A 121 -14.51 10.91 2.78
C ALA A 121 -15.80 10.87 1.97
N THR A 122 -15.73 10.77 0.63
CA THR A 122 -16.90 10.67 -0.26
C THR A 122 -17.45 9.26 -0.42
N LEU A 123 -16.74 8.24 0.06
CA LEU A 123 -17.18 6.84 -0.06
C LEU A 123 -18.25 6.50 1.00
N PRO A 124 -19.25 5.67 0.65
CA PRO A 124 -20.22 5.17 1.62
C PRO A 124 -19.55 4.32 2.71
N SER A 125 -20.12 4.32 3.90
CA SER A 125 -19.74 3.38 4.97
C SER A 125 -19.98 1.93 4.53
N GLY A 126 -19.07 1.02 4.93
CA GLY A 126 -19.21 -0.41 4.67
C GLY A 126 -19.25 -0.76 3.18
N CYS A 127 -18.57 0.00 2.33
CA CYS A 127 -18.59 -0.21 0.88
C CYS A 127 -17.46 -1.07 0.35
N ALA A 128 -16.38 -1.30 1.10
CA ALA A 128 -15.16 -1.96 0.64
C ALA A 128 -14.82 -3.21 1.46
N ASP A 129 -14.28 -4.22 0.81
CA ASP A 129 -13.70 -5.41 1.46
C ASP A 129 -12.25 -5.15 1.86
N THR A 130 -11.56 -4.31 1.10
CA THR A 130 -10.19 -3.89 1.41
C THR A 130 -9.96 -2.47 0.94
N VAL A 131 -9.20 -1.70 1.74
CA VAL A 131 -8.59 -0.43 1.35
C VAL A 131 -7.08 -0.61 1.33
N ILE A 132 -6.43 -0.28 0.22
CA ILE A 132 -4.98 -0.31 0.07
C ILE A 132 -4.49 1.14 0.01
N VAL A 133 -3.60 1.52 0.91
CA VAL A 133 -2.97 2.84 0.94
C VAL A 133 -1.51 2.71 0.51
N ASP A 134 -1.25 3.08 -0.73
CA ASP A 134 0.08 3.06 -1.35
C ASP A 134 0.26 4.36 -2.14
N ALA A 135 0.25 5.48 -1.42
CA ALA A 135 0.24 6.83 -1.97
C ALA A 135 1.47 7.62 -1.49
N PHE A 136 2.17 8.21 -2.44
CA PHE A 136 3.38 8.97 -2.21
C PHE A 136 3.35 10.28 -2.99
N ALA A 137 3.70 11.38 -2.32
CA ALA A 137 4.05 12.65 -2.95
C ALA A 137 5.59 12.73 -3.04
N GLY A 138 6.14 12.49 -4.24
CA GLY A 138 7.56 12.25 -4.38
C GLY A 138 7.98 10.91 -3.75
N ALA A 139 8.76 10.97 -2.67
CA ALA A 139 9.21 9.79 -1.95
C ALA A 139 8.67 9.71 -0.50
N SER A 140 7.65 10.50 -0.18
CA SER A 140 7.08 10.59 1.17
C SER A 140 5.58 10.30 1.16
N VAL A 141 5.10 9.65 2.20
CA VAL A 141 3.66 9.52 2.45
C VAL A 141 3.12 10.92 2.80
N PRO A 142 2.04 11.38 2.13
CA PRO A 142 1.43 12.67 2.44
C PRO A 142 0.94 12.77 3.89
N PRO A 143 1.08 13.93 4.57
CA PRO A 143 0.71 14.07 5.97
C PRO A 143 -0.75 13.75 6.24
N GLU A 144 -1.65 14.15 5.37
CA GLU A 144 -3.10 13.92 5.47
C GLU A 144 -3.51 12.44 5.37
N LEU A 145 -2.60 11.54 4.97
CA LEU A 145 -2.80 10.09 4.90
C LEU A 145 -2.15 9.34 6.08
N ALA A 146 -1.68 10.06 7.10
CA ALA A 146 -1.00 9.48 8.27
C ALA A 146 -1.75 9.75 9.60
N THR A 147 -2.90 10.41 9.57
CA THR A 147 -3.63 10.89 10.74
C THR A 147 -4.64 9.87 11.27
N LEU A 148 -4.98 9.96 12.56
CA LEU A 148 -6.01 9.14 13.18
C LEU A 148 -7.37 9.33 12.50
N GLU A 149 -7.69 10.57 12.11
CA GLU A 149 -8.93 10.91 11.41
C GLU A 149 -9.00 10.25 10.03
N PHE A 150 -7.87 10.19 9.31
CA PHE A 150 -7.80 9.47 8.04
C PHE A 150 -8.04 7.97 8.23
N PHE A 151 -7.38 7.34 9.21
CA PHE A 151 -7.57 5.91 9.46
C PHE A 151 -8.99 5.59 9.92
N THR A 152 -9.63 6.49 10.70
CA THR A 152 -11.04 6.38 11.09
C THR A 152 -11.96 6.39 9.84
N GLU A 153 -11.70 7.27 8.88
CA GLU A 153 -12.44 7.31 7.62
C GLU A 153 -12.18 6.05 6.77
N VAL A 154 -10.95 5.55 6.72
CA VAL A 154 -10.64 4.27 6.07
C VAL A 154 -11.44 3.14 6.71
N ALA A 155 -11.43 3.02 8.05
CA ALA A 155 -12.17 1.99 8.77
C ALA A 155 -13.69 2.10 8.54
N ARG A 156 -14.24 3.32 8.51
CA ARG A 156 -15.66 3.56 8.20
C ARG A 156 -16.07 2.97 6.85
N THR A 157 -15.18 3.02 5.84
CA THR A 157 -15.49 2.48 4.51
C THR A 157 -15.45 0.97 4.43
N LEU A 158 -14.80 0.29 5.38
CA LEU A 158 -14.68 -1.16 5.40
C LEU A 158 -15.97 -1.83 5.82
N ARG A 159 -16.29 -2.95 5.19
CA ARG A 159 -17.32 -3.88 5.62
C ARG A 159 -16.88 -4.62 6.89
N PRO A 160 -17.80 -5.19 7.68
CA PRO A 160 -17.44 -6.14 8.72
C PRO A 160 -16.51 -7.25 8.16
N GLY A 161 -15.39 -7.49 8.83
CA GLY A 161 -14.34 -8.42 8.35
C GLY A 161 -13.50 -7.88 7.19
N GLY A 162 -13.64 -6.62 6.83
CA GLY A 162 -12.76 -5.92 5.89
C GLY A 162 -11.42 -5.54 6.54
N GLN A 163 -10.46 -5.16 5.71
CA GLN A 163 -9.11 -4.83 6.17
C GLN A 163 -8.54 -3.63 5.42
N ALA A 164 -7.60 -2.94 6.06
CA ALA A 164 -6.76 -1.92 5.43
C ALA A 164 -5.31 -2.43 5.33
N VAL A 165 -4.66 -2.18 4.19
CA VAL A 165 -3.24 -2.49 3.97
C VAL A 165 -2.53 -1.20 3.59
N MET A 166 -1.45 -0.86 4.28
CA MET A 166 -0.79 0.44 4.16
C MET A 166 0.70 0.27 3.97
N ASN A 167 1.25 0.96 2.98
CA ASN A 167 2.69 1.08 2.76
C ASN A 167 3.20 2.37 3.40
N LEU A 168 4.06 2.23 4.39
CA LEU A 168 4.68 3.32 5.13
C LEU A 168 6.19 3.27 4.91
N THR A 169 6.86 4.43 4.97
CA THR A 169 8.31 4.49 4.81
C THR A 169 8.96 5.31 5.92
N ASP A 170 10.03 4.79 6.51
CA ASP A 170 10.78 5.50 7.54
C ASP A 170 12.20 4.92 7.69
N SER A 171 12.99 5.55 8.55
CA SER A 171 14.29 5.10 9.03
C SER A 171 14.44 5.40 10.52
N ALA A 172 15.42 4.76 11.17
CA ALA A 172 15.70 5.05 12.59
C ALA A 172 15.87 6.57 12.83
N PRO A 173 15.28 7.09 13.92
CA PRO A 173 14.69 6.42 15.09
C PRO A 173 13.21 6.00 14.95
N PHE A 174 12.62 6.07 13.76
CA PHE A 174 11.23 5.66 13.45
C PHE A 174 10.16 6.52 14.15
N SER A 175 10.47 7.78 14.44
CA SER A 175 9.53 8.66 15.15
C SER A 175 8.24 8.86 14.36
N TRP A 176 8.35 9.01 13.04
CA TRP A 176 7.20 9.14 12.16
C TRP A 176 6.37 7.85 12.07
N ALA A 177 7.05 6.71 11.76
CA ALA A 177 6.36 5.42 11.62
C ALA A 177 5.66 5.00 12.91
N LYS A 178 6.25 5.27 14.08
CA LYS A 178 5.64 4.97 15.38
C LYS A 178 4.35 5.76 15.59
N ARG A 179 4.32 7.04 15.26
CA ARG A 179 3.13 7.87 15.38
C ARG A 179 2.04 7.45 14.39
N CYS A 180 2.42 7.21 13.14
CA CYS A 180 1.50 6.72 12.11
C CYS A 180 0.89 5.36 12.51
N LEU A 181 1.72 4.40 12.93
CA LEU A 181 1.26 3.08 13.39
C LEU A 181 0.45 3.15 14.69
N ALA A 182 0.71 4.11 15.58
CA ALA A 182 -0.14 4.34 16.75
C ALA A 182 -1.57 4.72 16.35
N GLY A 183 -1.75 5.52 15.29
CA GLY A 183 -3.07 5.85 14.72
C GLY A 183 -3.77 4.60 14.16
N ILE A 184 -3.03 3.75 13.46
CA ILE A 184 -3.57 2.49 12.92
C ILE A 184 -4.00 1.55 14.07
N VAL A 185 -3.16 1.41 15.11
CA VAL A 185 -3.46 0.58 16.30
C VAL A 185 -4.65 1.12 17.09
N ALA A 186 -4.83 2.45 17.13
CA ALA A 186 -5.99 3.07 17.78
C ALA A 186 -7.31 2.86 17.00
N THR A 187 -7.22 2.53 15.70
CA THR A 187 -8.37 2.41 14.80
C THR A 187 -8.83 0.96 14.60
N PHE A 188 -7.90 0.00 14.54
CA PHE A 188 -8.18 -1.39 14.20
C PHE A 188 -7.98 -2.34 15.38
N ASP A 189 -8.85 -3.34 15.52
CA ASP A 189 -8.80 -4.34 16.60
C ASP A 189 -7.50 -5.15 16.58
N GLN A 190 -7.03 -5.50 15.38
CA GLN A 190 -5.78 -6.19 15.17
C GLN A 190 -4.92 -5.45 14.16
N VAL A 191 -3.65 -5.33 14.46
CA VAL A 191 -2.65 -4.75 13.56
C VAL A 191 -1.42 -5.64 13.50
N ALA A 192 -0.96 -5.91 12.27
CA ALA A 192 0.29 -6.58 11.99
C ALA A 192 1.14 -5.72 11.05
N VAL A 193 2.44 -5.70 11.29
CA VAL A 193 3.38 -4.90 10.50
C VAL A 193 4.53 -5.78 10.06
N SER A 194 4.78 -5.85 8.77
CA SER A 194 5.94 -6.53 8.21
C SER A 194 6.92 -5.52 7.61
N ALA A 195 8.20 -5.78 7.83
CA ALA A 195 9.31 -5.06 7.20
C ALA A 195 10.52 -5.97 7.13
N GLU A 196 11.48 -5.62 6.28
CA GLU A 196 12.75 -6.31 6.24
C GLU A 196 13.52 -6.18 7.55
N VAL A 197 14.24 -7.25 7.93
CA VAL A 197 15.02 -7.28 9.17
C VAL A 197 16.03 -6.12 9.27
N PRO A 198 16.76 -5.71 8.21
CA PRO A 198 17.63 -4.54 8.28
C PRO A 198 16.88 -3.23 8.56
N VAL A 199 15.64 -3.07 8.05
CA VAL A 199 14.78 -1.91 8.33
C VAL A 199 14.40 -1.91 9.81
N TRP A 200 13.85 -3.01 10.36
CA TRP A 200 13.52 -3.14 11.78
C TRP A 200 14.71 -2.86 12.71
N LYS A 201 15.92 -3.20 12.28
CA LYS A 201 17.17 -2.93 13.03
C LYS A 201 17.69 -1.50 12.86
N GLY A 202 16.98 -0.63 12.14
CA GLY A 202 17.40 0.75 11.90
C GLY A 202 18.66 0.91 11.04
N ARG A 203 19.03 -0.12 10.27
CA ARG A 203 20.26 -0.12 9.48
C ARG A 203 20.09 0.59 8.14
N ARG A 204 18.86 0.74 7.66
CA ARG A 204 18.52 1.44 6.44
C ARG A 204 17.10 2.00 6.48
N PHE A 205 16.82 2.95 5.62
CA PHE A 205 15.48 3.38 5.27
C PHE A 205 14.74 2.23 4.58
N GLY A 206 13.42 2.12 4.76
CA GLY A 206 12.65 1.09 4.05
C GLY A 206 11.16 1.15 4.32
N ASN A 207 10.46 0.16 3.75
CA ASN A 207 9.02 0.06 3.82
C ASN A 207 8.58 -0.76 5.03
N PHE A 208 7.47 -0.33 5.61
CA PHE A 208 6.66 -1.08 6.56
C PHE A 208 5.30 -1.33 5.91
N VAL A 209 4.94 -2.60 5.71
CA VAL A 209 3.59 -2.97 5.27
C VAL A 209 2.76 -3.27 6.51
N ALA A 210 1.84 -2.35 6.84
CA ALA A 210 0.92 -2.48 7.96
C ALA A 210 -0.43 -3.01 7.46
N VAL A 211 -1.03 -3.90 8.24
CA VAL A 211 -2.36 -4.46 7.98
C VAL A 211 -3.21 -4.25 9.23
N GLY A 212 -4.36 -3.61 9.07
CA GLY A 212 -5.36 -3.42 10.12
C GLY A 212 -6.66 -4.14 9.78
N GLY A 213 -7.27 -4.83 10.74
CA GLY A 213 -8.53 -5.53 10.56
C GLY A 213 -9.04 -6.15 11.85
N THR A 214 -10.04 -7.04 11.78
CA THR A 214 -10.64 -7.69 12.96
C THR A 214 -10.10 -9.11 13.16
N ASP A 215 -9.88 -9.88 12.10
CA ASP A 215 -9.42 -11.27 12.17
C ASP A 215 -8.33 -11.50 11.11
N LEU A 216 -7.08 -11.20 11.50
CA LEU A 216 -5.93 -11.29 10.60
C LEU A 216 -5.29 -12.68 10.68
N PRO A 217 -5.04 -13.36 9.55
CA PRO A 217 -4.42 -14.68 9.50
C PRO A 217 -2.90 -14.60 9.72
N LEU A 218 -2.45 -14.18 10.93
CA LEU A 218 -1.05 -13.88 11.23
C LEU A 218 -0.10 -15.03 10.91
N GLN A 219 -0.51 -16.28 11.21
CA GLN A 219 0.32 -17.45 10.89
C GLN A 219 0.51 -17.66 9.37
N ALA A 220 -0.52 -17.30 8.57
CA ALA A 220 -0.40 -17.37 7.12
C ALA A 220 0.57 -16.31 6.61
N PHE A 221 0.49 -15.08 7.15
CA PHE A 221 1.45 -14.02 6.84
C PHE A 221 2.88 -14.42 7.19
N GLU A 222 3.12 -14.98 8.37
CA GLU A 222 4.45 -15.46 8.77
C GLU A 222 4.99 -16.52 7.82
N ARG A 223 4.16 -17.50 7.41
CA ARG A 223 4.58 -18.53 6.44
C ARG A 223 4.97 -17.93 5.08
N ARG A 224 4.28 -16.88 4.62
CA ARG A 224 4.64 -16.17 3.39
C ARG A 224 5.98 -15.46 3.53
N LEU A 225 6.18 -14.71 4.60
CA LEU A 225 7.43 -13.99 4.86
C LEU A 225 8.66 -14.91 4.97
N GLN A 226 8.48 -16.14 5.47
CA GLN A 226 9.56 -17.14 5.52
C GLN A 226 10.02 -17.61 4.13
N ARG A 227 9.20 -17.41 3.09
CA ARG A 227 9.50 -17.77 1.70
C ARG A 227 9.99 -16.59 0.86
N ALA A 228 10.05 -15.40 1.46
CA ALA A 228 10.55 -14.21 0.79
C ALA A 228 12.03 -14.36 0.43
N GLY A 229 12.46 -13.74 -0.67
CA GLY A 229 13.87 -13.74 -1.10
C GLY A 229 14.82 -13.06 -0.11
N PHE A 230 14.29 -12.19 0.74
CA PHE A 230 15.00 -11.49 1.81
C PHE A 230 14.35 -11.75 3.17
N PRO A 231 15.11 -11.64 4.28
CA PRO A 231 14.57 -11.89 5.61
C PRO A 231 13.62 -10.76 6.04
N TYR A 232 12.35 -11.10 6.14
CA TYR A 232 11.28 -10.24 6.69
C TYR A 232 10.94 -10.65 8.12
N ARG A 233 10.36 -9.73 8.87
CA ARG A 233 9.81 -9.97 10.21
C ARG A 233 8.41 -9.39 10.29
N LEU A 234 7.48 -10.17 10.84
CA LEU A 234 6.15 -9.73 11.24
C LEU A 234 6.18 -9.34 12.73
N VAL A 235 5.58 -8.22 13.05
CA VAL A 235 5.41 -7.74 14.43
C VAL A 235 3.94 -7.40 14.64
N ALA A 236 3.33 -7.93 15.70
CA ALA A 236 1.92 -7.72 16.03
C ALA A 236 1.67 -7.73 17.54
N GLY A 237 0.47 -7.35 17.97
CA GLY A 237 0.00 -7.44 19.35
C GLY A 237 0.95 -6.77 20.35
N ARG A 238 1.27 -7.46 21.45
CA ARG A 238 2.11 -6.92 22.53
C ARG A 238 3.53 -6.51 22.08
N GLU A 239 4.05 -7.16 21.06
CA GLU A 239 5.37 -6.81 20.53
C GLU A 239 5.32 -5.47 19.80
N LEU A 240 4.29 -5.26 18.97
CA LEU A 240 4.05 -3.98 18.30
C LEU A 240 3.85 -2.86 19.33
N SER A 241 3.00 -3.08 20.34
CA SER A 241 2.76 -2.09 21.41
C SER A 241 4.06 -1.68 22.13
N ARG A 242 4.95 -2.63 22.42
CA ARG A 242 6.26 -2.32 23.02
C ARG A 242 7.15 -1.53 22.08
N TRP A 243 7.15 -1.86 20.78
CA TRP A 243 7.96 -1.14 19.79
C TRP A 243 7.48 0.31 19.60
N LEU A 244 6.17 0.55 19.64
CA LEU A 244 5.58 1.89 19.59
C LEU A 244 6.00 2.77 20.78
N SER A 245 6.31 2.18 21.93
CA SER A 245 6.83 2.88 23.11
C SER A 245 5.96 4.04 23.57
N GLY A 246 4.63 3.95 23.47
CA GLY A 246 3.70 5.00 23.87
C GLY A 246 3.62 6.20 22.92
N ALA A 247 4.10 6.06 21.69
CA ALA A 247 3.93 7.10 20.66
C ALA A 247 2.46 7.48 20.51
N GLN A 248 2.17 8.79 20.45
CA GLN A 248 0.84 9.30 20.19
C GLN A 248 0.56 9.36 18.70
N PRO A 249 -0.67 9.08 18.23
CA PRO A 249 -1.04 9.23 16.83
C PRO A 249 -0.76 10.64 16.30
N PHE A 250 -0.58 10.75 15.00
CA PHE A 250 -0.79 12.02 14.31
C PHE A 250 -2.28 12.33 14.27
N THR A 251 -2.60 13.60 14.38
CA THR A 251 -3.92 14.17 14.13
C THR A 251 -3.86 15.11 12.93
N ASP A 252 -4.99 15.56 12.42
CA ASP A 252 -5.02 16.55 11.33
C ASP A 252 -4.37 17.89 11.71
N GLU A 253 -4.18 18.17 13.04
CA GLU A 253 -3.57 19.40 13.54
C GLU A 253 -2.03 19.35 13.53
N ASP A 254 -1.42 18.15 13.65
CA ASP A 254 0.03 17.99 13.80
C ASP A 254 0.64 16.99 12.82
N ALA A 255 -0.07 16.72 11.72
CA ALA A 255 0.35 15.79 10.70
C ALA A 255 1.64 16.22 9.99
N GLU A 256 2.52 15.25 9.76
CA GLU A 256 3.78 15.45 9.05
C GLU A 256 3.92 14.41 7.92
N ALA A 257 4.59 14.79 6.83
CA ALA A 257 4.94 13.82 5.79
C ALA A 257 6.00 12.83 6.28
N SER A 258 5.99 11.60 5.75
CA SER A 258 7.05 10.66 6.10
C SER A 258 8.43 11.17 5.64
N PRO A 259 9.51 10.76 6.33
CA PRO A 259 10.86 11.07 5.87
C PRO A 259 11.08 10.57 4.44
N SER A 260 11.84 11.33 3.66
CA SER A 260 12.33 10.92 2.36
C SER A 260 13.68 10.22 2.48
N PRO A 261 13.99 9.24 1.63
CA PRO A 261 15.32 8.65 1.61
C PRO A 261 16.38 9.69 1.25
N ALA A 262 17.52 9.66 1.93
CA ALA A 262 18.65 10.48 1.53
C ALA A 262 19.17 10.01 0.16
N TRP A 263 19.21 10.87 -0.82
CA TRP A 263 19.58 10.58 -2.22
C TRP A 263 21.01 10.02 -2.42
N SER A 264 21.84 9.99 -1.38
CA SER A 264 23.23 9.52 -1.42
C SER A 264 23.42 8.01 -1.31
N ARG A 265 22.36 7.23 -1.10
CA ARG A 265 22.47 5.76 -1.01
C ARG A 265 21.43 5.14 -1.92
N GLY A 266 21.92 4.52 -3.01
CA GLY A 266 21.07 3.87 -4.01
C GLY A 266 20.03 2.96 -3.36
N TRP A 267 18.78 3.10 -3.77
CA TRP A 267 17.63 2.35 -3.26
C TRP A 267 17.55 0.94 -3.82
N PHE A 268 18.25 0.71 -4.91
CA PHE A 268 18.26 -0.53 -5.68
C PHE A 268 19.73 -0.92 -5.94
N SER A 269 20.31 -1.64 -5.02
CA SER A 269 21.52 -2.45 -5.22
C SER A 269 21.37 -3.77 -4.50
#